data_284e458fd00c1f4921741e0bad2e4d1c
#
_entry.id   284e458fd00c1f4921741e0bad2e4d1c
#
_cell.length_a   1.000
_cell.length_b   1.000
_cell.length_c   1.000
_cell.angle_alpha   90.00
_cell.angle_beta   90.00
_cell.angle_gamma   90.00
#
_symmetry.space_group_name_H-M   'P 1'
#
loop_
_entity.id
_entity.type
_entity.pdbx_description
1 polymer ?
#
loop_
_entity_poly.entity_id
_entity_poly.type
_entity_poly.pdbx_seq_one_letter_code
_entity_poly.pdbx_strand_id
1 'polypeptide(L)'
;MIAPDTVFFSENTKIGKNVTIEPYVVIADNVSVGNNVNILSFSHLEGVKIENNVNVGPYARLRPGTVLKSGSKVGNFVELKKSIIGKDSKINHLSYVGDTKIGKKVNVGAGTITCNYDGIKKSKTIIEDGVFVGSNSSLIAPIKLGKKSIVGAGSVITKKVLKNSLALTRSEQIEKKNYKRNK
;
A
#
# COMPACT_ATOMS: atom_id res chain seq x y z
N MET A 1 -5.14 15.47 19.14
CA MET A 1 -5.38 16.03 17.78
C MET A 1 -4.66 17.35 17.67
N ILE A 2 -4.12 17.62 16.50
CA ILE A 2 -3.54 18.91 16.13
C ILE A 2 -4.62 19.63 15.28
N ALA A 3 -4.97 20.89 15.62
CA ALA A 3 -6.04 21.66 15.00
C ALA A 3 -7.37 20.89 14.88
N PRO A 4 -8.05 20.58 15.99
CA PRO A 4 -9.21 19.69 16.01
C PRO A 4 -10.37 20.16 15.12
N ASP A 5 -10.53 21.46 14.95
CA ASP A 5 -11.59 22.05 14.12
C ASP A 5 -11.46 21.73 12.62
N THR A 6 -10.33 21.16 12.19
CA THR A 6 -10.08 20.74 10.81
C THR A 6 -10.20 19.24 10.61
N VAL A 7 -10.52 18.49 11.66
CA VAL A 7 -10.60 17.02 11.63
C VAL A 7 -12.06 16.59 11.70
N PHE A 8 -12.48 15.75 10.78
CA PHE A 8 -13.84 15.22 10.72
C PHE A 8 -13.85 13.73 11.01
N PHE A 9 -14.73 13.27 11.91
CA PHE A 9 -14.98 11.86 12.10
C PHE A 9 -16.46 11.55 12.43
N SER A 10 -16.82 10.35 12.00
CA SER A 10 -18.13 9.79 12.27
C SER A 10 -18.27 9.38 13.74
N GLU A 11 -19.50 9.42 14.24
CA GLU A 11 -19.85 9.03 15.62
C GLU A 11 -19.45 7.60 15.98
N ASN A 12 -19.42 6.70 15.02
CA ASN A 12 -19.07 5.29 15.25
C ASN A 12 -17.57 5.01 15.21
N THR A 13 -16.72 6.04 15.15
CA THR A 13 -15.26 5.92 15.17
C THR A 13 -14.77 5.46 16.55
N LYS A 14 -13.89 4.44 16.57
CA LYS A 14 -13.22 3.97 17.80
C LYS A 14 -11.75 4.32 17.76
N ILE A 15 -11.27 5.04 18.78
CA ILE A 15 -9.87 5.50 18.86
C ILE A 15 -9.22 5.00 20.14
N GLY A 16 -8.05 4.39 20.02
CA GLY A 16 -7.23 3.91 21.12
C GLY A 16 -6.45 5.01 21.83
N LYS A 17 -5.44 4.63 22.62
CA LYS A 17 -4.58 5.54 23.39
C LYS A 17 -3.40 6.04 22.54
N ASN A 18 -2.90 7.25 22.85
CA ASN A 18 -1.73 7.86 22.19
C ASN A 18 -1.86 7.95 20.66
N VAL A 19 -3.03 8.32 20.18
CA VAL A 19 -3.27 8.53 18.75
C VAL A 19 -3.05 10.00 18.43
N THR A 20 -2.19 10.26 17.45
CA THR A 20 -1.98 11.60 16.88
C THR A 20 -2.75 11.70 15.58
N ILE A 21 -3.59 12.74 15.46
CA ILE A 21 -4.32 13.05 14.23
C ILE A 21 -3.96 14.48 13.86
N GLU A 22 -3.39 14.63 12.66
CA GLU A 22 -2.97 15.91 12.10
C GLU A 22 -4.14 16.65 11.41
N PRO A 23 -3.97 17.93 11.03
CA PRO A 23 -5.00 18.72 10.37
C PRO A 23 -5.54 18.08 9.07
N TYR A 24 -6.79 18.41 8.76
CA TYR A 24 -7.47 18.03 7.50
C TYR A 24 -7.61 16.52 7.26
N VAL A 25 -7.63 15.74 8.33
CA VAL A 25 -7.92 14.30 8.26
C VAL A 25 -9.43 14.08 8.27
N VAL A 26 -9.91 13.18 7.42
CA VAL A 26 -11.29 12.73 7.39
C VAL A 26 -11.34 11.27 7.80
N ILE A 27 -12.08 10.98 8.87
CA ILE A 27 -12.36 9.63 9.36
C ILE A 27 -13.86 9.39 9.22
N ALA A 28 -14.25 8.74 8.14
CA ALA A 28 -15.63 8.39 7.85
C ALA A 28 -16.09 7.16 8.65
N ASP A 29 -17.21 6.56 8.26
CA ASP A 29 -17.85 5.49 9.02
C ASP A 29 -17.01 4.22 9.20
N ASN A 30 -17.27 3.53 10.31
CA ASN A 30 -16.72 2.19 10.60
C ASN A 30 -15.18 2.12 10.64
N VAL A 31 -14.54 3.15 11.19
CA VAL A 31 -13.09 3.17 11.41
C VAL A 31 -12.78 2.79 12.86
N SER A 32 -11.83 1.88 13.05
CA SER A 32 -11.27 1.57 14.35
C SER A 32 -9.75 1.72 14.35
N VAL A 33 -9.24 2.50 15.30
CA VAL A 33 -7.83 2.84 15.44
C VAL A 33 -7.30 2.31 16.77
N GLY A 34 -6.22 1.56 16.72
CA GLY A 34 -5.52 1.04 17.89
C GLY A 34 -4.68 2.10 18.62
N ASN A 35 -3.71 1.63 19.41
CA ASN A 35 -2.86 2.51 20.22
C ASN A 35 -1.60 2.94 19.46
N ASN A 36 -1.05 4.10 19.83
CA ASN A 36 0.21 4.66 19.28
C ASN A 36 0.16 4.78 17.75
N VAL A 37 -0.93 5.27 17.21
CA VAL A 37 -1.13 5.45 15.75
C VAL A 37 -0.96 6.92 15.40
N ASN A 38 -0.28 7.19 14.29
CA ASN A 38 -0.19 8.52 13.70
C ASN A 38 -0.96 8.56 12.39
N ILE A 39 -1.90 9.48 12.28
CA ILE A 39 -2.66 9.75 11.07
C ILE A 39 -2.29 11.17 10.62
N LEU A 40 -1.54 11.24 9.54
CA LEU A 40 -0.97 12.47 9.01
C LEU A 40 -1.94 13.19 8.09
N SER A 41 -1.70 14.48 7.91
CA SER A 41 -2.58 15.43 7.23
C SER A 41 -3.12 14.96 5.88
N PHE A 42 -4.34 15.40 5.58
CA PHE A 42 -5.03 15.13 4.31
C PHE A 42 -5.30 13.65 4.02
N SER A 43 -5.27 12.79 5.04
CA SER A 43 -5.63 11.37 4.88
C SER A 43 -7.13 11.18 5.01
N HIS A 44 -7.69 10.24 4.23
CA HIS A 44 -9.11 9.88 4.24
C HIS A 44 -9.27 8.38 4.55
N LEU A 45 -10.01 8.07 5.61
CA LEU A 45 -10.20 6.72 6.12
C LEU A 45 -11.69 6.39 6.17
N GLU A 46 -12.08 5.21 5.66
CA GLU A 46 -13.46 4.72 5.69
C GLU A 46 -13.47 3.18 5.81
N GLY A 47 -14.25 2.62 6.75
CA GLY A 47 -14.42 1.17 6.91
C GLY A 47 -13.12 0.42 7.16
N VAL A 48 -12.23 0.97 7.97
CA VAL A 48 -10.83 0.51 8.15
C VAL A 48 -10.58 0.06 9.57
N LYS A 49 -9.82 -1.02 9.72
CA LYS A 49 -9.25 -1.44 11.01
C LYS A 49 -7.74 -1.19 11.04
N ILE A 50 -7.30 -0.36 11.97
CA ILE A 50 -5.89 -0.03 12.19
C ILE A 50 -5.47 -0.61 13.54
N GLU A 51 -4.48 -1.48 13.56
CA GLU A 51 -3.88 -2.01 14.79
C GLU A 51 -2.87 -1.03 15.39
N ASN A 52 -2.07 -1.48 16.36
CA ASN A 52 -1.18 -0.60 17.13
C ASN A 52 0.10 -0.21 16.35
N ASN A 53 0.70 0.92 16.71
CA ASN A 53 1.99 1.39 16.20
C ASN A 53 2.03 1.58 14.68
N VAL A 54 0.94 2.06 14.09
CA VAL A 54 0.79 2.26 12.64
C VAL A 54 0.97 3.73 12.28
N ASN A 55 1.58 4.00 11.13
CA ASN A 55 1.62 5.34 10.54
C ASN A 55 0.84 5.35 9.23
N VAL A 56 -0.02 6.35 9.06
CA VAL A 56 -0.87 6.56 7.87
C VAL A 56 -0.68 7.96 7.33
N GLY A 57 -0.40 8.08 6.05
CA GLY A 57 -0.31 9.36 5.36
C GLY A 57 1.09 9.96 5.27
N PRO A 58 1.17 11.26 4.94
CA PRO A 58 0.04 12.13 4.56
C PRO A 58 -0.59 11.74 3.21
N TYR A 59 -1.78 12.31 2.91
CA TYR A 59 -2.50 12.05 1.64
C TYR A 59 -2.76 10.56 1.36
N ALA A 60 -3.01 9.76 2.38
CA ALA A 60 -3.38 8.35 2.21
C ALA A 60 -4.89 8.20 2.07
N ARG A 61 -5.34 7.31 1.19
CA ARG A 61 -6.75 6.94 1.07
C ARG A 61 -6.97 5.49 1.46
N LEU A 62 -7.62 5.26 2.58
CA LEU A 62 -7.95 3.92 3.07
C LEU A 62 -9.44 3.68 2.90
N ARG A 63 -9.78 2.68 2.08
CA ARG A 63 -11.15 2.34 1.71
C ARG A 63 -11.67 1.12 2.45
N PRO A 64 -13.01 0.89 2.45
CA PRO A 64 -13.65 -0.18 3.19
C PRO A 64 -13.03 -1.57 2.95
N GLY A 65 -12.94 -2.34 4.05
CA GLY A 65 -12.35 -3.67 4.07
C GLY A 65 -10.83 -3.68 4.18
N THR A 66 -10.20 -2.54 4.43
CA THR A 66 -8.75 -2.45 4.66
C THR A 66 -8.43 -2.73 6.13
N VAL A 67 -7.37 -3.52 6.35
CA VAL A 67 -6.84 -3.83 7.68
C VAL A 67 -5.34 -3.57 7.70
N LEU A 68 -4.90 -2.68 8.58
CA LEU A 68 -3.49 -2.41 8.84
C LEU A 68 -3.04 -3.13 10.11
N LYS A 69 -2.14 -4.11 9.98
CA LYS A 69 -1.56 -4.83 11.10
C LYS A 69 -0.49 -4.01 11.81
N SER A 70 -0.23 -4.36 13.05
CA SER A 70 0.67 -3.61 13.94
C SER A 70 2.04 -3.33 13.30
N GLY A 71 2.53 -2.10 13.47
CA GLY A 71 3.82 -1.65 12.94
C GLY A 71 3.86 -1.39 11.44
N SER A 72 2.76 -1.58 10.71
CA SER A 72 2.72 -1.28 9.28
C SER A 72 2.77 0.22 9.00
N LYS A 73 3.25 0.59 7.81
CA LYS A 73 3.34 1.98 7.35
C LYS A 73 2.69 2.12 5.99
N VAL A 74 1.81 3.10 5.88
CA VAL A 74 1.16 3.52 4.62
C VAL A 74 1.47 5.00 4.44
N GLY A 75 2.19 5.34 3.39
CA GLY A 75 2.68 6.70 3.19
C GLY A 75 1.83 7.51 2.21
N ASN A 76 2.49 8.53 1.62
CA ASN A 76 1.80 9.53 0.82
C ASN A 76 1.32 9.00 -0.54
N PHE A 77 0.14 9.47 -0.93
CA PHE A 77 -0.51 9.09 -2.18
C PHE A 77 -0.65 7.58 -2.38
N VAL A 78 -0.93 6.88 -1.28
CA VAL A 78 -1.22 5.44 -1.29
C VAL A 78 -2.71 5.24 -1.13
N GLU A 79 -3.31 4.51 -2.05
CA GLU A 79 -4.70 4.08 -1.93
C GLU A 79 -4.77 2.57 -1.64
N LEU A 80 -5.50 2.21 -0.58
CA LEU A 80 -5.77 0.82 -0.20
C LEU A 80 -7.26 0.53 -0.24
N LYS A 81 -7.64 -0.65 -0.79
CA LYS A 81 -9.03 -1.11 -0.86
C LYS A 81 -9.12 -2.61 -0.62
N LYS A 82 -9.99 -3.05 0.31
CA LYS A 82 -10.20 -4.49 0.59
C LYS A 82 -8.88 -5.25 0.73
N SER A 83 -7.91 -4.69 1.48
CA SER A 83 -6.55 -5.20 1.56
C SER A 83 -6.10 -5.36 3.00
N ILE A 84 -5.31 -6.41 3.25
CA ILE A 84 -4.71 -6.68 4.55
C ILE A 84 -3.21 -6.43 4.45
N ILE A 85 -2.72 -5.45 5.20
CA ILE A 85 -1.30 -5.12 5.25
C ILE A 85 -0.71 -5.76 6.51
N GLY A 86 0.19 -6.71 6.33
CA GLY A 86 0.79 -7.49 7.40
C GLY A 86 1.71 -6.69 8.32
N LYS A 87 2.03 -7.28 9.45
CA LYS A 87 2.85 -6.67 10.50
C LYS A 87 4.20 -6.18 9.94
N ASP A 88 4.59 -4.96 10.32
CA ASP A 88 5.86 -4.31 9.94
C ASP A 88 6.06 -4.15 8.42
N SER A 89 5.00 -4.24 7.62
CA SER A 89 5.07 -4.04 6.17
C SER A 89 4.90 -2.57 5.79
N LYS A 90 5.50 -2.17 4.66
CA LYS A 90 5.59 -0.78 4.24
C LYS A 90 5.13 -0.60 2.81
N ILE A 91 4.24 0.40 2.60
CA ILE A 91 3.79 0.90 1.31
C ILE A 91 3.89 2.42 1.40
N ASN A 92 5.03 2.99 1.05
CA ASN A 92 5.33 4.36 1.47
C ASN A 92 4.94 5.43 0.46
N HIS A 93 4.80 5.13 -0.83
CA HIS A 93 4.63 6.16 -1.86
C HIS A 93 3.83 5.70 -3.07
N LEU A 94 2.92 6.56 -3.56
CA LEU A 94 2.37 6.55 -4.92
C LEU A 94 1.86 5.18 -5.40
N SER A 95 1.15 4.43 -4.57
CA SER A 95 0.79 3.04 -4.88
C SER A 95 -0.73 2.81 -4.78
N TYR A 96 -1.25 1.96 -5.65
CA TYR A 96 -2.60 1.42 -5.51
C TYR A 96 -2.54 -0.07 -5.15
N VAL A 97 -3.16 -0.43 -4.02
CA VAL A 97 -3.23 -1.82 -3.54
C VAL A 97 -4.69 -2.20 -3.28
N GLY A 98 -5.26 -2.96 -4.19
CA GLY A 98 -6.65 -3.43 -4.14
C GLY A 98 -6.75 -4.95 -4.06
N ASP A 99 -7.75 -5.45 -3.30
CA ASP A 99 -8.06 -6.88 -3.15
C ASP A 99 -6.83 -7.75 -2.83
N THR A 100 -5.94 -7.26 -1.95
CA THR A 100 -4.60 -7.81 -1.72
C THR A 100 -4.41 -8.30 -0.28
N LYS A 101 -3.72 -9.43 -0.12
CA LYS A 101 -3.20 -9.88 1.18
C LYS A 101 -1.68 -9.79 1.18
N ILE A 102 -1.15 -8.92 2.02
CA ILE A 102 0.30 -8.72 2.23
C ILE A 102 0.72 -9.35 3.54
N GLY A 103 1.77 -10.14 3.51
CA GLY A 103 2.41 -10.79 4.67
C GLY A 103 3.18 -9.80 5.55
N LYS A 104 4.02 -10.34 6.44
CA LYS A 104 4.84 -9.57 7.40
C LYS A 104 6.12 -9.06 6.73
N LYS A 105 6.62 -7.89 7.16
CA LYS A 105 7.92 -7.33 6.73
C LYS A 105 8.08 -7.25 5.22
N VAL A 106 7.01 -6.95 4.51
CA VAL A 106 7.01 -6.72 3.06
C VAL A 106 7.32 -5.26 2.79
N ASN A 107 8.10 -5.00 1.75
CA ASN A 107 8.31 -3.66 1.24
C ASN A 107 7.73 -3.54 -0.17
N VAL A 108 6.81 -2.61 -0.35
CA VAL A 108 6.24 -2.28 -1.66
C VAL A 108 6.84 -0.96 -2.12
N GLY A 109 7.55 -1.01 -3.25
CA GLY A 109 8.20 0.14 -3.86
C GLY A 109 7.21 1.16 -4.43
N ALA A 110 7.63 2.40 -4.55
CA ALA A 110 6.85 3.51 -5.08
C ALA A 110 6.29 3.21 -6.48
N GLY A 111 5.07 3.66 -6.76
CA GLY A 111 4.44 3.46 -8.07
C GLY A 111 3.97 2.03 -8.36
N THR A 112 3.94 1.16 -7.35
CA THR A 112 3.44 -0.21 -7.53
C THR A 112 1.92 -0.22 -7.61
N ILE A 113 1.40 -0.96 -8.60
CA ILE A 113 -0.04 -1.14 -8.83
C ILE A 113 -0.39 -2.63 -8.74
N THR A 114 -1.38 -2.98 -7.93
CA THR A 114 -2.05 -4.28 -8.05
C THR A 114 -3.17 -4.16 -9.07
N CYS A 115 -2.99 -4.77 -10.24
CA CYS A 115 -3.98 -4.75 -11.31
C CYS A 115 -5.05 -5.82 -11.02
N ASN A 116 -5.98 -5.48 -10.11
CA ASN A 116 -6.96 -6.41 -9.54
C ASN A 116 -8.26 -6.53 -10.35
N TYR A 117 -8.43 -5.76 -11.43
CA TYR A 117 -9.63 -5.74 -12.24
C TYR A 117 -9.30 -5.90 -13.73
N ASP A 118 -9.93 -6.84 -14.40
CA ASP A 118 -9.71 -7.18 -15.81
C ASP A 118 -10.76 -6.59 -16.78
N GLY A 119 -11.62 -5.71 -16.27
CA GLY A 119 -12.75 -5.13 -17.01
C GLY A 119 -14.08 -5.83 -16.70
N ILE A 120 -14.07 -7.05 -16.16
CA ILE A 120 -15.26 -7.86 -15.86
C ILE A 120 -15.28 -8.27 -14.40
N LYS A 121 -14.21 -8.85 -13.88
CA LYS A 121 -14.11 -9.37 -12.52
C LYS A 121 -12.89 -8.86 -11.77
N LYS A 122 -12.95 -8.94 -10.44
CA LYS A 122 -11.83 -8.64 -9.55
C LYS A 122 -11.15 -9.91 -9.08
N SER A 123 -9.82 -9.89 -9.09
CA SER A 123 -8.97 -11.01 -8.68
C SER A 123 -8.02 -10.59 -7.57
N LYS A 124 -7.55 -11.57 -6.77
CA LYS A 124 -6.74 -11.33 -5.58
C LYS A 124 -5.24 -11.38 -5.88
N THR A 125 -4.50 -10.50 -5.22
CA THR A 125 -3.04 -10.55 -5.12
C THR A 125 -2.63 -11.07 -3.75
N ILE A 126 -1.69 -12.01 -3.68
CA ILE A 126 -1.13 -12.54 -2.45
C ILE A 126 0.38 -12.29 -2.44
N ILE A 127 0.85 -11.54 -1.45
CA ILE A 127 2.27 -11.24 -1.25
C ILE A 127 2.68 -11.86 0.09
N GLU A 128 3.54 -12.86 0.07
CA GLU A 128 3.97 -13.57 1.27
C GLU A 128 4.99 -12.77 2.09
N ASP A 129 5.41 -13.30 3.24
CA ASP A 129 6.29 -12.61 4.18
C ASP A 129 7.66 -12.27 3.57
N GLY A 130 8.17 -11.09 3.89
CA GLY A 130 9.51 -10.64 3.53
C GLY A 130 9.75 -10.40 2.04
N VAL A 131 8.69 -10.28 1.24
CA VAL A 131 8.80 -9.95 -0.18
C VAL A 131 9.24 -8.49 -0.35
N PHE A 132 10.09 -8.25 -1.32
CA PHE A 132 10.44 -6.91 -1.78
C PHE A 132 9.90 -6.70 -3.20
N VAL A 133 9.05 -5.69 -3.38
CA VAL A 133 8.56 -5.27 -4.68
C VAL A 133 9.28 -3.99 -5.09
N GLY A 134 10.00 -4.03 -6.19
CA GLY A 134 10.68 -2.87 -6.75
C GLY A 134 9.70 -1.81 -7.26
N SER A 135 10.14 -0.56 -7.30
CA SER A 135 9.33 0.58 -7.75
C SER A 135 8.78 0.41 -9.17
N ASN A 136 7.64 1.06 -9.44
CA ASN A 136 6.97 1.04 -10.76
C ASN A 136 6.65 -0.37 -11.28
N SER A 137 6.30 -1.27 -10.37
CA SER A 137 5.89 -2.64 -10.74
C SER A 137 4.39 -2.77 -10.88
N SER A 138 3.94 -3.52 -11.90
CA SER A 138 2.54 -3.90 -12.09
C SER A 138 2.36 -5.37 -11.75
N LEU A 139 1.48 -5.66 -10.78
CA LEU A 139 1.15 -7.03 -10.36
C LEU A 139 -0.20 -7.42 -10.92
N ILE A 140 -0.22 -8.24 -11.95
CA ILE A 140 -1.45 -8.62 -12.67
C ILE A 140 -2.14 -9.77 -11.93
N ALA A 141 -3.25 -9.47 -11.27
CA ALA A 141 -4.01 -10.47 -10.53
C ALA A 141 -4.85 -11.39 -11.47
N PRO A 142 -5.07 -12.68 -11.08
CA PRO A 142 -4.68 -13.30 -9.82
C PRO A 142 -3.19 -13.66 -9.79
N ILE A 143 -2.49 -13.27 -8.71
CA ILE A 143 -1.05 -13.52 -8.60
C ILE A 143 -0.61 -13.82 -7.17
N LYS A 144 0.47 -14.61 -7.03
CA LYS A 144 1.10 -14.91 -5.77
C LYS A 144 2.61 -14.67 -5.84
N LEU A 145 3.13 -13.82 -4.95
CA LEU A 145 4.55 -13.62 -4.73
C LEU A 145 4.99 -14.45 -3.52
N GLY A 146 5.88 -15.40 -3.72
CA GLY A 146 6.36 -16.32 -2.70
C GLY A 146 7.27 -15.64 -1.67
N LYS A 147 7.36 -16.23 -0.50
CA LYS A 147 8.12 -15.72 0.67
C LYS A 147 9.56 -15.33 0.29
N LYS A 148 9.98 -14.13 0.73
CA LYS A 148 11.32 -13.58 0.49
C LYS A 148 11.69 -13.48 -1.00
N SER A 149 10.73 -13.46 -1.91
CA SER A 149 11.02 -13.16 -3.30
C SER A 149 11.22 -11.67 -3.52
N ILE A 150 11.88 -11.35 -4.62
CA ILE A 150 12.15 -9.98 -5.06
C ILE A 150 11.52 -9.80 -6.45
N VAL A 151 10.82 -8.68 -6.62
CA VAL A 151 10.39 -8.20 -7.93
C VAL A 151 11.31 -7.04 -8.32
N GLY A 152 11.95 -7.15 -9.49
CA GLY A 152 12.78 -6.06 -10.02
C GLY A 152 11.94 -4.83 -10.38
N ALA A 153 12.44 -3.63 -10.12
CA ALA A 153 11.74 -2.39 -10.45
C ALA A 153 11.35 -2.32 -11.94
N GLY A 154 10.22 -1.69 -12.24
CA GLY A 154 9.69 -1.53 -13.61
C GLY A 154 9.16 -2.82 -14.23
N SER A 155 8.87 -3.85 -13.43
CA SER A 155 8.43 -5.14 -13.94
C SER A 155 6.91 -5.26 -14.02
N VAL A 156 6.41 -5.94 -15.05
CA VAL A 156 5.01 -6.38 -15.16
C VAL A 156 4.94 -7.87 -14.87
N ILE A 157 4.45 -8.23 -13.71
CA ILE A 157 4.46 -9.62 -13.22
C ILE A 157 3.09 -10.25 -13.45
N THR A 158 3.04 -11.27 -14.30
CA THR A 158 1.82 -11.97 -14.75
C THR A 158 1.74 -13.41 -14.26
N LYS A 159 2.82 -13.95 -13.70
CA LYS A 159 2.89 -15.35 -13.23
C LYS A 159 3.36 -15.40 -11.79
N LYS A 160 2.98 -16.46 -11.07
CA LYS A 160 3.43 -16.74 -9.72
C LYS A 160 4.95 -16.64 -9.62
N VAL A 161 5.45 -15.93 -8.60
CA VAL A 161 6.87 -15.86 -8.25
C VAL A 161 7.16 -16.87 -7.15
N LEU A 162 8.19 -17.68 -7.31
CA LEU A 162 8.59 -18.68 -6.33
C LEU A 162 9.26 -18.03 -5.10
N LYS A 163 9.28 -18.74 -3.98
CA LYS A 163 10.01 -18.28 -2.79
C LYS A 163 11.51 -18.09 -3.08
N ASN A 164 12.13 -17.11 -2.44
CA ASN A 164 13.55 -16.81 -2.52
C ASN A 164 14.07 -16.60 -3.96
N SER A 165 13.23 -16.12 -4.88
CA SER A 165 13.62 -15.87 -6.28
C SER A 165 13.50 -14.40 -6.65
N LEU A 166 14.24 -13.99 -7.67
CA LEU A 166 14.12 -12.71 -8.34
C LEU A 166 13.26 -12.90 -9.61
N ALA A 167 12.21 -12.10 -9.74
CA ALA A 167 11.41 -12.00 -10.96
C ALA A 167 11.56 -10.60 -11.56
N LEU A 168 11.79 -10.52 -12.85
CA LEU A 168 11.85 -9.27 -13.59
C LEU A 168 11.41 -9.46 -15.04
N THR A 169 10.86 -8.41 -15.65
CA THR A 169 10.35 -8.42 -17.02
C THR A 169 10.76 -7.16 -17.79
N ARG A 170 11.92 -6.63 -17.49
CA ARG A 170 12.45 -5.43 -18.14
C ARG A 170 13.15 -5.80 -19.45
N SER A 171 13.00 -4.93 -20.45
CA SER A 171 13.82 -5.00 -21.65
C SER A 171 15.29 -4.72 -21.31
N GLU A 172 16.19 -5.25 -22.15
CA GLU A 172 17.60 -4.93 -22.06
C GLU A 172 17.83 -3.44 -22.35
N GLN A 173 18.72 -2.81 -21.60
CA GLN A 173 19.08 -1.42 -21.82
C GLN A 173 19.94 -1.31 -23.09
N ILE A 174 19.54 -0.44 -24.00
CA ILE A 174 20.29 -0.13 -25.21
C ILE A 174 20.83 1.30 -25.10
N GLU A 175 22.13 1.47 -25.30
CA GLU A 175 22.81 2.76 -25.36
C GLU A 175 23.22 3.10 -26.78
N LYS A 176 22.83 4.31 -27.26
CA LYS A 176 23.27 4.86 -28.55
C LYS A 176 24.25 6.00 -28.30
N LYS A 177 25.55 5.75 -28.52
CA LYS A 177 26.59 6.78 -28.39
C LYS A 177 26.39 7.88 -29.44
N ASN A 178 26.73 9.11 -29.07
CA ASN A 178 26.64 10.31 -29.95
C ASN A 178 25.25 10.55 -30.56
N TYR A 179 24.19 10.15 -29.87
CA TYR A 179 22.83 10.38 -30.33
C TYR A 179 22.53 11.87 -30.47
N LYS A 180 22.23 12.33 -31.70
CA LYS A 180 21.79 13.69 -31.99
C LYS A 180 20.27 13.69 -32.13
N ARG A 181 19.60 14.57 -31.39
CA ARG A 181 18.16 14.80 -31.54
C ARG A 181 17.93 15.55 -32.86
N ASN A 182 17.24 14.94 -33.81
CA ASN A 182 16.78 15.68 -34.99
C ASN A 182 15.81 16.77 -34.54
N LYS A 183 16.07 18.01 -34.95
CA LYS A 183 15.20 19.18 -34.70
C LYS A 183 14.03 19.14 -35.67
#